data_025a2ededdde761ed4dd83a9b4147c55
#
_entry.id   025a2ededdde761ed4dd83a9b4147c55
#
_cell.length_a   1.000
_cell.length_b   1.000
_cell.length_c   1.000
_cell.angle_alpha   90.00
_cell.angle_beta   90.00
_cell.angle_gamma   90.00
#
_symmetry.space_group_name_H-M   'P 1'
#
loop_
_entity.id
_entity.type
_entity.pdbx_description
1 polymer ?
#
loop_
_entity_poly.entity_id
_entity_poly.type
_entity_poly.pdbx_seq_one_letter_code
_entity_poly.pdbx_strand_id
1 'polypeptide(L)'
;MKYVFLICSFLISQFFYSQEIAGNTDFNPVDRIAIKNVIDAYGVYWDTNQLDKWLSIFTDDALDSRVIDNKESISKIKANSKMYQERMSYFIKNKMQRRHMMANTLFTNQTNSSVDVEQYMMLITTNSNSNTEIVTPIFYKFRFEENDGIWKINYRQINLDKKLDLPIKD
;
A
#
# COMPACT_ATOMS: atom_id res chain seq x y z
N MET A 1 3.78 10.56 -68.21
CA MET A 1 4.16 10.90 -66.82
C MET A 1 3.05 10.41 -65.92
N LYS A 2 3.31 9.31 -65.16
CA LYS A 2 2.34 8.73 -64.21
C LYS A 2 2.72 9.19 -62.82
N TYR A 3 1.88 9.97 -62.16
CA TYR A 3 2.06 10.35 -60.77
C TYR A 3 1.54 9.19 -59.90
N VAL A 4 2.44 8.56 -59.15
CA VAL A 4 2.15 7.59 -58.09
C VAL A 4 1.90 8.39 -56.81
N PHE A 5 0.65 8.43 -56.35
CA PHE A 5 0.32 8.97 -55.02
C PHE A 5 0.64 7.90 -53.98
N LEU A 6 1.72 8.16 -53.21
CA LEU A 6 2.07 7.35 -52.06
C LEU A 6 1.25 7.86 -50.84
N ILE A 7 0.15 7.14 -50.51
CA ILE A 7 -0.61 7.41 -49.30
C ILE A 7 0.14 6.75 -48.16
N CYS A 8 0.93 7.57 -47.43
CA CYS A 8 1.45 7.15 -46.12
C CYS A 8 0.30 7.13 -45.10
N SER A 9 -0.26 5.94 -44.87
CA SER A 9 -1.16 5.71 -43.77
C SER A 9 -0.37 5.77 -42.45
N PHE A 10 -0.39 6.91 -41.80
CA PHE A 10 0.05 7.03 -40.43
C PHE A 10 -0.94 6.28 -39.56
N LEU A 11 -0.62 5.03 -39.23
CA LEU A 11 -1.26 4.30 -38.12
C LEU A 11 -0.82 4.96 -36.81
N ILE A 12 -1.55 5.99 -36.41
CA ILE A 12 -1.51 6.49 -35.05
C ILE A 12 -2.17 5.40 -34.21
N SER A 13 -1.36 4.52 -33.62
CA SER A 13 -1.79 3.66 -32.52
C SER A 13 -2.14 4.58 -31.36
N GLN A 14 -3.39 4.98 -31.27
CA GLN A 14 -3.92 5.60 -30.07
C GLN A 14 -3.87 4.52 -29.00
N PHE A 15 -2.87 4.57 -28.15
CA PHE A 15 -2.94 3.92 -26.85
C PHE A 15 -4.08 4.62 -26.08
N PHE A 16 -5.27 4.10 -26.20
CA PHE A 16 -6.35 4.42 -25.29
C PHE A 16 -5.89 3.91 -23.91
N TYR A 17 -5.29 4.77 -23.13
CA TYR A 17 -5.32 4.58 -21.70
C TYR A 17 -6.79 4.66 -21.32
N SER A 18 -7.42 3.50 -21.20
CA SER A 18 -8.74 3.40 -20.62
C SER A 18 -8.60 3.95 -19.20
N GLN A 19 -9.08 5.17 -19.01
CA GLN A 19 -9.17 5.72 -17.66
C GLN A 19 -10.14 4.82 -16.91
N GLU A 20 -9.62 4.13 -15.91
CA GLU A 20 -10.39 3.18 -15.12
C GLU A 20 -11.56 3.90 -14.45
N ILE A 21 -12.78 3.50 -14.80
CA ILE A 21 -14.00 4.07 -14.23
C ILE A 21 -14.30 3.28 -12.95
N ALA A 22 -14.40 3.97 -11.82
CA ALA A 22 -14.85 3.36 -10.57
C ALA A 22 -16.21 2.67 -10.76
N GLY A 23 -16.30 1.40 -10.33
CA GLY A 23 -17.51 0.57 -10.56
C GLY A 23 -17.47 -0.28 -11.82
N ASN A 24 -16.37 -0.26 -12.60
CA ASN A 24 -16.18 -1.20 -13.71
C ASN A 24 -16.21 -2.66 -13.20
N THR A 25 -16.94 -3.53 -13.88
CA THR A 25 -17.09 -4.94 -13.53
C THR A 25 -16.04 -5.85 -14.13
N ASP A 26 -15.14 -5.31 -14.97
CA ASP A 26 -14.08 -6.09 -15.65
C ASP A 26 -12.97 -6.56 -14.66
N PHE A 27 -12.95 -6.03 -13.45
CA PHE A 27 -12.06 -6.50 -12.39
C PHE A 27 -12.47 -7.87 -11.86
N ASN A 28 -11.50 -8.76 -11.75
CA ASN A 28 -11.72 -10.07 -11.13
C ASN A 28 -12.11 -9.94 -9.65
N PRO A 29 -13.32 -10.33 -9.24
CA PRO A 29 -13.76 -10.18 -7.85
C PRO A 29 -12.99 -11.08 -6.88
N VAL A 30 -12.47 -12.23 -7.34
CA VAL A 30 -11.68 -13.16 -6.52
C VAL A 30 -10.35 -12.51 -6.12
N ASP A 31 -9.67 -11.86 -7.07
CA ASP A 31 -8.43 -11.14 -6.82
C ASP A 31 -8.65 -9.98 -5.86
N ARG A 32 -9.75 -9.23 -6.02
CA ARG A 32 -10.11 -8.14 -5.08
C ARG A 32 -10.28 -8.64 -3.65
N ILE A 33 -10.93 -9.80 -3.47
CA ILE A 33 -11.10 -10.41 -2.15
C ILE A 33 -9.75 -10.83 -1.59
N ALA A 34 -8.88 -11.47 -2.39
CA ALA A 34 -7.55 -11.87 -1.97
C ALA A 34 -6.69 -10.67 -1.54
N ILE A 35 -6.67 -9.62 -2.36
CA ILE A 35 -5.94 -8.38 -2.06
C ILE A 35 -6.50 -7.69 -0.81
N LYS A 36 -7.83 -7.62 -0.67
CA LYS A 36 -8.46 -7.07 0.53
C LYS A 36 -8.03 -7.81 1.79
N ASN A 37 -7.94 -9.14 1.74
CA ASN A 37 -7.42 -9.93 2.85
C ASN A 37 -5.95 -9.61 3.17
N VAL A 38 -5.11 -9.33 2.18
CA VAL A 38 -3.73 -8.87 2.41
C VAL A 38 -3.71 -7.51 3.09
N ILE A 39 -4.58 -6.57 2.69
CA ILE A 39 -4.71 -5.25 3.33
C ILE A 39 -5.17 -5.40 4.79
N ASP A 40 -6.14 -6.26 5.07
CA ASP A 40 -6.60 -6.51 6.44
C ASP A 40 -5.50 -7.18 7.27
N ALA A 41 -4.79 -8.16 6.70
CA ALA A 41 -3.63 -8.79 7.33
C ALA A 41 -2.51 -7.80 7.63
N TYR A 42 -2.26 -6.82 6.74
CA TYR A 42 -1.29 -5.75 6.96
C TYR A 42 -1.57 -5.01 8.28
N GLY A 43 -2.79 -4.56 8.51
CA GLY A 43 -3.18 -3.88 9.75
C GLY A 43 -3.11 -4.82 10.96
N VAL A 44 -3.73 -5.99 10.87
CA VAL A 44 -3.83 -6.94 12.00
C VAL A 44 -2.47 -7.45 12.44
N TYR A 45 -1.59 -7.87 11.51
CA TYR A 45 -0.26 -8.40 11.88
C TYR A 45 0.62 -7.32 12.49
N TRP A 46 0.55 -6.09 11.96
CA TRP A 46 1.28 -4.97 12.54
C TRP A 46 0.77 -4.63 13.95
N ASP A 47 -0.53 -4.54 14.15
CA ASP A 47 -1.16 -4.17 15.42
C ASP A 47 -0.96 -5.22 16.52
N THR A 48 -0.84 -6.49 16.12
CA THR A 48 -0.61 -7.61 17.02
C THR A 48 0.86 -8.02 17.13
N ASN A 49 1.79 -7.20 16.60
CA ASN A 49 3.24 -7.38 16.69
C ASN A 49 3.76 -8.71 16.08
N GLN A 50 3.13 -9.17 15.00
CA GLN A 50 3.51 -10.40 14.29
C GLN A 50 4.43 -10.06 13.10
N LEU A 51 5.69 -9.66 13.39
CA LEU A 51 6.62 -9.14 12.38
C LEU A 51 6.83 -10.09 11.19
N ASP A 52 7.09 -11.36 11.45
CA ASP A 52 7.37 -12.33 10.38
C ASP A 52 6.17 -12.49 9.43
N LYS A 53 4.96 -12.57 9.99
CA LYS A 53 3.74 -12.61 9.19
C LYS A 53 3.52 -11.30 8.43
N TRP A 54 3.81 -10.17 9.07
CA TRP A 54 3.72 -8.87 8.41
C TRP A 54 4.72 -8.74 7.26
N LEU A 55 5.97 -9.21 7.43
CA LEU A 55 6.96 -9.23 6.36
C LEU A 55 6.59 -10.21 5.23
N SER A 56 5.87 -11.29 5.53
CA SER A 56 5.52 -12.32 4.53
C SER A 56 4.49 -11.86 3.49
N ILE A 57 3.72 -10.80 3.77
CA ILE A 57 2.77 -10.24 2.81
C ILE A 57 3.40 -9.31 1.77
N PHE A 58 4.70 -9.06 1.86
CA PHE A 58 5.47 -8.27 0.91
C PHE A 58 6.31 -9.16 -0.01
N THR A 59 6.59 -8.68 -1.24
CA THR A 59 7.60 -9.29 -2.10
C THR A 59 9.00 -9.10 -1.50
N ASP A 60 10.00 -9.83 -2.01
CA ASP A 60 11.37 -9.76 -1.45
C ASP A 60 12.04 -8.41 -1.72
N ASP A 61 11.68 -7.76 -2.80
CA ASP A 61 12.21 -6.48 -3.26
C ASP A 61 11.28 -5.29 -2.97
N ALA A 62 10.19 -5.53 -2.24
CA ALA A 62 9.17 -4.51 -1.94
C ALA A 62 9.74 -3.21 -1.41
N LEU A 63 9.25 -2.10 -1.94
CA LEU A 63 9.66 -0.75 -1.58
C LEU A 63 8.66 -0.08 -0.62
N ASP A 64 9.21 0.69 0.31
CA ASP A 64 8.49 1.58 1.23
C ASP A 64 8.83 3.03 0.86
N SER A 65 7.84 3.79 0.45
CA SER A 65 7.93 5.24 0.25
C SER A 65 7.17 5.95 1.36
N ARG A 66 7.80 6.96 1.96
CA ARG A 66 7.18 7.81 2.98
C ARG A 66 7.23 9.25 2.52
N VAL A 67 6.08 9.89 2.54
CA VAL A 67 5.94 11.31 2.20
C VAL A 67 5.55 12.05 3.48
N ILE A 68 6.45 12.94 3.93
CA ILE A 68 6.27 13.79 5.11
C ILE A 68 6.70 15.21 4.71
N ASP A 69 5.85 16.20 4.89
CA ASP A 69 6.14 17.60 4.55
C ASP A 69 6.63 17.76 3.09
N ASN A 70 6.00 17.06 2.15
CA ASN A 70 6.35 16.99 0.72
C ASN A 70 7.78 16.46 0.43
N LYS A 71 8.41 15.79 1.38
CA LYS A 71 9.68 15.08 1.18
C LYS A 71 9.42 13.60 1.14
N GLU A 72 9.88 12.95 0.08
CA GLU A 72 9.80 11.51 -0.09
C GLU A 72 11.10 10.83 0.32
N SER A 73 10.98 9.72 1.00
CA SER A 73 12.07 8.78 1.30
C SER A 73 11.69 7.38 0.86
N ILE A 74 12.58 6.70 0.16
CA ILE A 74 12.34 5.35 -0.37
C ILE A 74 13.35 4.38 0.23
N SER A 75 12.89 3.21 0.67
CA SER A 75 13.72 2.14 1.20
C SER A 75 13.12 0.76 0.92
N LYS A 76 13.93 -0.31 1.01
CA LYS A 76 13.42 -1.68 0.93
C LYS A 76 12.79 -2.10 2.26
N ILE A 77 11.58 -2.66 2.21
CA ILE A 77 10.84 -3.08 3.42
C ILE A 77 11.64 -4.10 4.22
N LYS A 78 12.08 -5.19 3.60
CA LYS A 78 12.78 -6.28 4.32
C LYS A 78 14.14 -5.87 4.87
N ALA A 79 14.83 -4.89 4.25
CA ALA A 79 16.08 -4.35 4.78
C ALA A 79 15.89 -3.58 6.10
N ASN A 80 14.69 -3.07 6.36
CA ASN A 80 14.35 -2.32 7.57
C ASN A 80 13.70 -3.18 8.67
N SER A 81 13.80 -4.50 8.60
CA SER A 81 13.16 -5.42 9.56
C SER A 81 13.53 -5.13 11.01
N LYS A 82 14.79 -4.76 11.28
CA LYS A 82 15.24 -4.36 12.63
C LYS A 82 14.49 -3.12 13.15
N MET A 83 14.35 -2.09 12.33
CA MET A 83 13.60 -0.89 12.69
C MET A 83 12.12 -1.23 12.99
N TYR A 84 11.49 -2.10 12.19
CA TYR A 84 10.11 -2.53 12.46
C TYR A 84 10.01 -3.33 13.75
N GLN A 85 10.98 -4.21 14.05
CA GLN A 85 11.04 -4.92 15.32
C GLN A 85 11.17 -3.97 16.51
N GLU A 86 12.01 -2.94 16.41
CA GLU A 86 12.18 -1.93 17.46
C GLU A 86 10.87 -1.16 17.70
N ARG A 87 10.15 -0.80 16.62
CA ARG A 87 8.84 -0.14 16.73
C ARG A 87 7.80 -1.04 17.42
N MET A 88 7.71 -2.31 17.04
CA MET A 88 6.80 -3.26 17.71
C MET A 88 7.16 -3.43 19.19
N SER A 89 8.45 -3.57 19.51
CA SER A 89 8.96 -3.71 20.88
C SER A 89 8.65 -2.49 21.75
N TYR A 90 8.67 -1.29 21.16
CA TYR A 90 8.27 -0.07 21.88
C TYR A 90 6.82 -0.15 22.38
N PHE A 91 5.87 -0.55 21.53
CA PHE A 91 4.47 -0.68 21.92
C PHE A 91 4.26 -1.74 23.01
N ILE A 92 4.94 -2.88 22.88
CA ILE A 92 4.90 -3.95 23.89
C ILE A 92 5.42 -3.46 25.23
N LYS A 93 6.64 -2.86 25.23
CA LYS A 93 7.31 -2.39 26.43
C LYS A 93 6.52 -1.32 27.19
N ASN A 94 5.85 -0.43 26.45
CA ASN A 94 5.06 0.65 27.02
C ASN A 94 3.59 0.25 27.29
N LYS A 95 3.23 -1.02 27.10
CA LYS A 95 1.85 -1.52 27.26
C LYS A 95 0.83 -0.69 26.45
N MET A 96 1.24 -0.27 25.26
CA MET A 96 0.39 0.49 24.34
C MET A 96 -0.25 -0.44 23.33
N GLN A 97 -1.50 -0.17 23.00
CA GLN A 97 -2.21 -0.82 21.91
C GLN A 97 -2.34 0.16 20.74
N ARG A 98 -2.11 -0.32 19.52
CA ARG A 98 -2.43 0.43 18.29
C ARG A 98 -3.49 -0.31 17.48
N ARG A 99 -4.23 0.45 16.66
CA ARG A 99 -5.21 -0.07 15.72
C ARG A 99 -5.13 0.70 14.41
N HIS A 100 -4.96 -0.04 13.31
CA HIS A 100 -5.06 0.47 11.95
C HIS A 100 -6.50 0.29 11.48
N MET A 101 -7.28 1.37 11.51
CA MET A 101 -8.65 1.36 11.00
C MET A 101 -8.63 1.61 9.51
N MET A 102 -8.56 0.52 8.74
CA MET A 102 -8.59 0.57 7.28
C MET A 102 -10.00 0.92 6.80
N ALA A 103 -10.09 1.96 5.96
CA ALA A 103 -11.35 2.41 5.35
C ALA A 103 -11.16 2.55 3.84
N ASN A 104 -12.21 2.74 3.06
CA ASN A 104 -12.20 3.12 1.64
C ASN A 104 -11.10 2.46 0.80
N THR A 105 -11.37 1.32 0.22
CA THR A 105 -10.42 0.65 -0.69
C THR A 105 -10.83 0.94 -2.13
N LEU A 106 -9.96 1.61 -2.89
CA LEU A 106 -10.15 1.86 -4.32
C LEU A 106 -9.10 1.10 -5.11
N PHE A 107 -9.54 0.21 -5.99
CA PHE A 107 -8.69 -0.55 -6.91
C PHE A 107 -8.53 0.22 -8.21
N THR A 108 -7.31 0.33 -8.70
CA THR A 108 -6.97 1.01 -9.97
C THR A 108 -5.90 0.24 -10.73
N ASN A 109 -5.79 0.49 -12.05
CA ASN A 109 -4.73 -0.07 -12.91
C ASN A 109 -4.58 -1.60 -12.80
N GLN A 110 -5.69 -2.35 -12.76
CA GLN A 110 -5.63 -3.81 -12.67
C GLN A 110 -5.21 -4.44 -13.99
N THR A 111 -4.23 -5.34 -13.90
CA THR A 111 -3.83 -6.28 -14.96
C THR A 111 -4.02 -7.72 -14.46
N ASN A 112 -3.59 -8.72 -15.23
CA ASN A 112 -3.63 -10.11 -14.79
C ASN A 112 -2.68 -10.42 -13.62
N SER A 113 -1.65 -9.60 -13.41
CA SER A 113 -0.60 -9.87 -12.41
C SER A 113 -0.25 -8.68 -11.53
N SER A 114 -0.91 -7.55 -11.69
CA SER A 114 -0.67 -6.37 -10.86
C SER A 114 -1.92 -5.51 -10.68
N VAL A 115 -2.00 -4.80 -9.56
CA VAL A 115 -3.06 -3.83 -9.29
C VAL A 115 -2.55 -2.75 -8.34
N ASP A 116 -2.97 -1.51 -8.57
CA ASP A 116 -2.76 -0.41 -7.64
C ASP A 116 -3.99 -0.29 -6.73
N VAL A 117 -3.75 0.02 -5.44
CA VAL A 117 -4.82 0.23 -4.46
C VAL A 117 -4.57 1.52 -3.70
N GLU A 118 -5.60 2.35 -3.61
CA GLU A 118 -5.63 3.53 -2.76
C GLU A 118 -6.50 3.25 -1.52
N GLN A 119 -5.97 3.60 -0.34
CA GLN A 119 -6.56 3.22 0.94
C GLN A 119 -6.45 4.35 1.95
N TYR A 120 -7.57 4.76 2.56
CA TYR A 120 -7.53 5.58 3.77
C TYR A 120 -7.38 4.72 5.02
N MET A 121 -6.67 5.25 6.02
CA MET A 121 -6.48 4.61 7.31
C MET A 121 -6.43 5.65 8.42
N MET A 122 -6.98 5.32 9.58
CA MET A 122 -6.74 6.04 10.83
C MET A 122 -5.90 5.20 11.78
N LEU A 123 -4.82 5.79 12.28
CA LEU A 123 -4.05 5.20 13.37
C LEU A 123 -4.64 5.65 14.71
N ILE A 124 -5.09 4.68 15.48
CA ILE A 124 -5.59 4.87 16.85
C ILE A 124 -4.61 4.22 17.81
N THR A 125 -4.28 4.88 18.91
CA THR A 125 -3.50 4.29 19.99
C THR A 125 -4.24 4.36 21.32
N THR A 126 -4.05 3.33 22.16
CA THR A 126 -4.50 3.31 23.54
C THR A 126 -3.27 3.08 24.43
N ASN A 127 -3.03 3.96 25.37
CA ASN A 127 -1.87 3.88 26.29
C ASN A 127 -2.17 3.01 27.52
N SER A 128 -1.18 2.83 28.38
CA SER A 128 -1.28 2.03 29.61
C SER A 128 -2.31 2.55 30.61
N ASN A 129 -2.71 3.82 30.52
CA ASN A 129 -3.75 4.43 31.38
C ASN A 129 -5.14 4.36 30.73
N SER A 130 -5.31 3.55 29.68
CA SER A 130 -6.55 3.38 28.92
C SER A 130 -7.02 4.65 28.17
N ASN A 131 -6.17 5.64 28.00
CA ASN A 131 -6.47 6.79 27.15
C ASN A 131 -6.30 6.41 25.70
N THR A 132 -7.36 6.65 24.91
CA THR A 132 -7.40 6.38 23.46
C THR A 132 -7.41 7.68 22.69
N GLU A 133 -6.59 7.75 21.65
CA GLU A 133 -6.49 8.90 20.76
C GLU A 133 -6.35 8.50 19.29
N ILE A 134 -6.82 9.37 18.41
CA ILE A 134 -6.52 9.29 16.98
C ILE A 134 -5.16 9.99 16.77
N VAL A 135 -4.15 9.21 16.35
CA VAL A 135 -2.81 9.74 16.15
C VAL A 135 -2.73 10.55 14.87
N THR A 136 -3.13 9.95 13.75
CA THR A 136 -3.14 10.63 12.45
C THR A 136 -3.98 9.86 11.44
N PRO A 137 -4.69 10.55 10.52
CA PRO A 137 -5.12 9.95 9.26
C PRO A 137 -3.91 9.68 8.37
N ILE A 138 -4.02 8.68 7.52
CA ILE A 138 -2.97 8.30 6.57
C ILE A 138 -3.63 7.92 5.24
N PHE A 139 -3.01 8.35 4.15
CA PHE A 139 -3.36 7.90 2.82
C PHE A 139 -2.29 6.95 2.30
N TYR A 140 -2.66 5.70 2.09
CA TYR A 140 -1.81 4.67 1.50
C TYR A 140 -2.02 4.57 0.00
N LYS A 141 -0.91 4.34 -0.72
CA LYS A 141 -0.92 3.77 -2.06
C LYS A 141 -0.15 2.46 -2.03
N PHE A 142 -0.79 1.41 -2.50
CA PHE A 142 -0.17 0.10 -2.63
C PHE A 142 -0.11 -0.30 -4.08
N ARG A 143 0.96 -0.99 -4.46
CA ARG A 143 0.98 -1.85 -5.64
C ARG A 143 1.08 -3.29 -5.19
N PHE A 144 0.20 -4.11 -5.72
CA PHE A 144 0.22 -5.56 -5.53
C PHE A 144 0.71 -6.24 -6.79
N GLU A 145 1.42 -7.34 -6.60
CA GLU A 145 1.85 -8.27 -7.65
C GLU A 145 1.39 -9.68 -7.29
N GLU A 146 0.96 -10.40 -8.32
CA GLU A 146 0.57 -11.81 -8.22
C GLU A 146 1.74 -12.67 -8.70
N ASN A 147 2.12 -13.65 -7.89
CA ASN A 147 3.09 -14.67 -8.22
C ASN A 147 2.57 -16.03 -7.74
N ASP A 148 2.41 -16.98 -8.65
CA ASP A 148 1.96 -18.35 -8.36
C ASP A 148 0.63 -18.40 -7.59
N GLY A 149 -0.33 -17.57 -7.94
CA GLY A 149 -1.66 -17.51 -7.31
C GLY A 149 -1.68 -16.74 -5.98
N ILE A 150 -0.58 -16.06 -5.61
CA ILE A 150 -0.46 -15.35 -4.33
C ILE A 150 -0.24 -13.86 -4.58
N TRP A 151 -1.16 -13.02 -4.14
CA TRP A 151 -1.02 -11.58 -4.17
C TRP A 151 -0.16 -11.08 -3.01
N LYS A 152 0.85 -10.25 -3.30
CA LYS A 152 1.73 -9.61 -2.31
C LYS A 152 1.92 -8.13 -2.62
N ILE A 153 2.26 -7.36 -1.58
CA ILE A 153 2.59 -5.94 -1.73
C ILE A 153 4.01 -5.82 -2.27
N ASN A 154 4.17 -5.23 -3.46
CA ASN A 154 5.45 -4.89 -4.07
C ASN A 154 5.89 -3.46 -3.73
N TYR A 155 4.91 -2.55 -3.59
CA TYR A 155 5.18 -1.16 -3.26
C TYR A 155 4.15 -0.64 -2.27
N ARG A 156 4.62 0.12 -1.29
CA ARG A 156 3.77 0.85 -0.35
C ARG A 156 4.24 2.30 -0.26
N GLN A 157 3.33 3.25 -0.47
CA GLN A 157 3.55 4.66 -0.14
C GLN A 157 2.67 5.04 1.04
N ILE A 158 3.26 5.73 2.02
CA ILE A 158 2.59 6.25 3.21
C ILE A 158 2.61 7.77 3.12
N ASN A 159 1.44 8.38 2.96
CA ASN A 159 1.28 9.83 3.02
C ASN A 159 0.65 10.17 4.37
N LEU A 160 1.43 10.82 5.24
CA LEU A 160 0.99 11.24 6.57
C LEU A 160 0.42 12.65 6.51
N ASP A 161 -0.79 12.86 7.03
CA ASP A 161 -1.40 14.19 7.13
C ASP A 161 -0.66 15.08 8.15
N LYS A 162 -0.03 14.43 9.14
CA LYS A 162 0.89 15.09 10.07
C LYS A 162 2.01 14.15 10.48
N LYS A 163 3.15 14.70 10.84
CA LYS A 163 4.28 13.93 11.38
C LYS A 163 3.83 13.12 12.60
N LEU A 164 4.23 11.85 12.65
CA LEU A 164 3.98 11.02 13.83
C LEU A 164 4.84 11.52 14.98
N ASP A 165 4.20 11.96 16.06
CA ASP A 165 4.86 12.34 17.31
C ASP A 165 4.96 11.12 18.23
N LEU A 166 5.54 10.05 17.70
CA LEU A 166 5.89 8.87 18.50
C LEU A 166 7.37 9.02 18.91
N PRO A 167 7.73 8.76 20.16
CA PRO A 167 9.12 8.87 20.64
C PRO A 167 10.00 7.71 20.10
N ILE A 168 9.77 7.32 18.86
CA ILE A 168 10.51 6.30 18.14
C ILE A 168 11.22 7.03 17.00
N LYS A 169 12.55 7.00 16.98
CA LYS A 169 13.33 7.57 15.88
C LYS A 169 12.95 6.88 14.57
N ASP A 170 12.62 7.69 13.57
CA ASP A 170 12.47 7.26 12.16
C ASP A 170 13.83 6.89 11.58
#